data_1036284fa1e5796651b1b217bc9490e6
#
_entry.id   1036284fa1e5796651b1b217bc9490e6
#
_cell.length_a   1.000
_cell.length_b   1.000
_cell.length_c   1.000
_cell.angle_alpha   90.00
_cell.angle_beta   90.00
_cell.angle_gamma   90.00
#
_symmetry.space_group_name_H-M   'P 1'
#
loop_
_entity.id
_entity.type
_entity.pdbx_description
1 polymer ?
#
loop_
_entity_poly.entity_id
_entity_poly.type
_entity_poly.pdbx_seq_one_letter_code
_entity_poly.pdbx_strand_id
1 'polypeptide(L)'
;WQEIYGSIRKNKMRTAITIIGVMWGIFLLVVLLGAARGLENNFNRLFGNFATNSVFVWAQQTSEPFKGFQEGRSLTLKMNDLYAIRNEIKNLEFVVPRHRGQAQVIHNFKTGNFGIFGDYPELDKVEKKDLVYGRFINNNDIKENKKVCVIEEEIYKQLFDKGVNPIGQYIKINDINFE
;
A
#
# COMPACT_ATOMS: atom_id res chain seq x y z
N TRP A 1 3.85 -27.05 -52.57
CA TRP A 1 4.39 -27.73 -51.39
C TRP A 1 5.68 -28.49 -51.70
N GLN A 2 5.78 -29.20 -52.87
CA GLN A 2 6.99 -29.95 -53.26
C GLN A 2 8.22 -29.06 -53.47
N GLU A 3 8.05 -27.85 -54.01
CA GLU A 3 9.15 -26.90 -54.20
C GLU A 3 9.68 -26.36 -52.88
N ILE A 4 8.78 -26.06 -51.91
CA ILE A 4 9.15 -25.59 -50.59
C ILE A 4 9.95 -26.69 -49.85
N TYR A 5 9.48 -27.93 -49.93
CA TYR A 5 10.17 -29.08 -49.31
C TYR A 5 11.54 -29.33 -49.95
N GLY A 6 11.64 -29.18 -51.28
CA GLY A 6 12.91 -29.27 -52.01
C GLY A 6 13.93 -28.20 -51.63
N SER A 7 13.45 -26.95 -51.46
CA SER A 7 14.29 -25.83 -51.03
C SER A 7 14.81 -25.98 -49.61
N ILE A 8 13.98 -26.46 -48.67
CA ILE A 8 14.34 -26.76 -47.29
C ILE A 8 15.42 -27.85 -47.22
N ARG A 9 15.26 -28.90 -48.02
CA ARG A 9 16.19 -30.03 -48.04
C ARG A 9 17.55 -29.68 -48.65
N LYS A 10 17.58 -28.73 -49.60
CA LYS A 10 18.79 -28.29 -50.27
C LYS A 10 19.66 -27.37 -49.44
N ASN A 11 19.06 -26.59 -48.51
CA ASN A 11 19.76 -25.59 -47.68
C ASN A 11 19.48 -25.79 -46.17
N LYS A 12 19.73 -27.00 -45.66
CA LYS A 12 19.39 -27.38 -44.28
C LYS A 12 19.92 -26.42 -43.23
N MET A 13 21.18 -25.95 -43.33
CA MET A 13 21.78 -25.02 -42.36
C MET A 13 21.08 -23.66 -42.33
N ARG A 14 20.76 -23.10 -43.51
CA ARG A 14 20.04 -21.83 -43.59
C ARG A 14 18.66 -21.94 -42.97
N THR A 15 17.95 -23.00 -43.30
CA THR A 15 16.62 -23.27 -42.77
C THR A 15 16.66 -23.46 -41.25
N ALA A 16 17.64 -24.20 -40.73
CA ALA A 16 17.80 -24.42 -39.30
C ALA A 16 18.02 -23.10 -38.53
N ILE A 17 18.94 -22.24 -39.05
CA ILE A 17 19.22 -20.93 -38.44
C ILE A 17 17.98 -20.05 -38.46
N THR A 18 17.21 -20.03 -39.56
CA THR A 18 15.97 -19.26 -39.63
C THR A 18 14.92 -19.74 -38.65
N ILE A 19 14.72 -21.07 -38.51
CA ILE A 19 13.77 -21.66 -37.54
C ILE A 19 14.19 -21.32 -36.12
N ILE A 20 15.46 -21.45 -35.79
CA ILE A 20 15.98 -21.09 -34.46
C ILE A 20 15.74 -19.60 -34.17
N GLY A 21 16.00 -18.71 -35.15
CA GLY A 21 15.76 -17.29 -34.97
C GLY A 21 14.30 -16.93 -34.74
N VAL A 22 13.40 -17.51 -35.50
CA VAL A 22 11.94 -17.32 -35.33
C VAL A 22 11.47 -17.90 -33.99
N MET A 23 11.90 -19.11 -33.66
CA MET A 23 11.56 -19.77 -32.41
C MET A 23 12.04 -18.93 -31.21
N TRP A 24 13.27 -18.41 -31.28
CA TRP A 24 13.81 -17.54 -30.24
C TRP A 24 13.04 -16.22 -30.11
N GLY A 25 12.67 -15.63 -31.25
CA GLY A 25 11.84 -14.42 -31.26
C GLY A 25 10.48 -14.62 -30.60
N ILE A 26 9.79 -15.72 -30.94
CA ILE A 26 8.50 -16.07 -30.33
C ILE A 26 8.67 -16.38 -28.84
N PHE A 27 9.72 -17.10 -28.47
CA PHE A 27 10.02 -17.40 -27.07
C PHE A 27 10.20 -16.12 -26.23
N LEU A 28 11.04 -15.20 -26.70
CA LEU A 28 11.24 -13.91 -26.04
C LEU A 28 9.95 -13.10 -25.93
N LEU A 29 9.12 -13.09 -26.99
CA LEU A 29 7.85 -12.40 -26.98
C LEU A 29 6.91 -12.97 -25.87
N VAL A 30 6.81 -14.29 -25.79
CA VAL A 30 5.97 -14.95 -24.77
C VAL A 30 6.48 -14.68 -23.37
N VAL A 31 7.80 -14.75 -23.15
CA VAL A 31 8.43 -14.43 -21.87
C VAL A 31 8.14 -12.98 -21.48
N LEU A 32 8.29 -12.05 -22.41
CA LEU A 32 8.07 -10.62 -22.15
C LEU A 32 6.60 -10.33 -21.82
N LEU A 33 5.67 -10.91 -22.56
CA LEU A 33 4.23 -10.78 -22.28
C LEU A 33 3.86 -11.41 -20.93
N GLY A 34 4.45 -12.54 -20.60
CA GLY A 34 4.25 -13.18 -19.30
C GLY A 34 4.78 -12.32 -18.13
N ALA A 35 5.96 -11.76 -18.30
CA ALA A 35 6.55 -10.84 -17.33
C ALA A 35 5.71 -9.56 -17.15
N ALA A 36 5.23 -8.97 -18.26
CA ALA A 36 4.38 -7.78 -18.22
C ALA A 36 3.07 -8.04 -17.45
N ARG A 37 2.39 -9.14 -17.74
CA ARG A 37 1.17 -9.53 -17.01
C ARG A 37 1.44 -9.85 -15.53
N GLY A 38 2.56 -10.50 -15.24
CA GLY A 38 2.97 -10.75 -13.87
C GLY A 38 3.20 -9.47 -13.07
N LEU A 39 3.81 -8.47 -13.70
CA LEU A 39 4.01 -7.16 -13.11
C LEU A 39 2.68 -6.42 -12.88
N GLU A 40 1.80 -6.41 -13.88
CA GLU A 40 0.46 -5.80 -13.79
C GLU A 40 -0.36 -6.44 -12.65
N ASN A 41 -0.41 -7.76 -12.58
CA ASN A 41 -1.14 -8.46 -11.52
C ASN A 41 -0.56 -8.16 -10.13
N ASN A 42 0.76 -8.08 -10.03
CA ASN A 42 1.42 -7.76 -8.75
C ASN A 42 1.15 -6.31 -8.34
N PHE A 43 1.18 -5.39 -9.30
CA PHE A 43 0.84 -3.99 -9.08
C PHE A 43 -0.62 -3.83 -8.63
N ASN A 44 -1.55 -4.47 -9.31
CA ASN A 44 -2.97 -4.46 -8.93
C ASN A 44 -3.21 -5.09 -7.55
N ARG A 45 -2.44 -6.12 -7.17
CA ARG A 45 -2.53 -6.72 -5.84
C ARG A 45 -2.01 -5.78 -4.74
N LEU A 46 -0.96 -5.01 -5.00
CA LEU A 46 -0.35 -4.09 -4.04
C LEU A 46 -1.12 -2.78 -3.92
N PHE A 47 -1.65 -2.28 -5.02
CA PHE A 47 -2.26 -0.95 -5.10
C PHE A 47 -3.75 -0.95 -5.45
N GLY A 48 -4.34 -2.10 -5.78
CA GLY A 48 -5.74 -2.19 -6.18
C GLY A 48 -6.75 -1.81 -5.09
N ASN A 49 -6.31 -1.80 -3.84
CA ASN A 49 -7.12 -1.37 -2.70
C ASN A 49 -7.09 0.16 -2.48
N PHE A 50 -6.21 0.88 -3.19
CA PHE A 50 -6.18 2.33 -3.13
C PHE A 50 -7.12 2.95 -4.17
N ALA A 51 -7.82 4.00 -3.79
CA ALA A 51 -8.61 4.76 -4.73
C ALA A 51 -7.69 5.38 -5.81
N THR A 52 -7.95 5.07 -7.07
CA THR A 52 -7.08 5.43 -8.22
C THR A 52 -6.97 6.94 -8.45
N ASN A 53 -7.90 7.72 -7.90
CA ASN A 53 -7.94 9.18 -7.96
C ASN A 53 -7.49 9.85 -6.65
N SER A 54 -6.70 9.14 -5.83
CA SER A 54 -6.19 9.64 -4.56
C SER A 54 -4.79 10.20 -4.69
N VAL A 55 -4.49 11.24 -3.89
CA VAL A 55 -3.16 11.83 -3.75
C VAL A 55 -2.76 11.78 -2.29
N PHE A 56 -1.56 11.30 -2.02
CA PHE A 56 -0.95 11.32 -0.70
C PHE A 56 0.02 12.49 -0.60
N VAL A 57 -0.10 13.28 0.47
CA VAL A 57 0.73 14.46 0.71
C VAL A 57 1.50 14.29 2.02
N TRP A 58 2.81 14.43 1.94
CA TRP A 58 3.71 14.41 3.10
C TRP A 58 4.47 15.71 3.21
N ALA A 59 4.62 16.21 4.41
CA ALA A 59 5.52 17.32 4.67
C ALA A 59 6.98 16.87 4.49
N GLN A 60 7.74 17.69 3.77
CA GLN A 60 9.18 17.53 3.57
C GLN A 60 9.91 18.81 3.99
N GLN A 61 11.20 18.85 3.76
CA GLN A 61 11.99 20.07 3.96
C GLN A 61 11.73 21.06 2.84
N THR A 62 11.76 22.35 3.19
CA THR A 62 11.63 23.43 2.20
C THR A 62 12.85 23.45 1.27
N SER A 63 12.61 23.54 -0.03
CA SER A 63 13.65 23.62 -1.07
C SER A 63 14.04 25.06 -1.40
N GLU A 64 13.22 26.03 -0.98
CA GLU A 64 13.44 27.45 -1.28
C GLU A 64 13.23 28.33 -0.04
N PRO A 65 14.00 29.44 0.08
CA PRO A 65 13.80 30.41 1.15
C PRO A 65 12.50 31.19 0.93
N PHE A 66 11.75 31.43 1.99
CA PHE A 66 10.50 32.17 1.93
C PHE A 66 10.31 33.06 3.15
N LYS A 67 9.96 34.35 2.93
CA LYS A 67 9.64 35.31 3.97
C LYS A 67 10.69 35.36 5.12
N GLY A 68 11.98 35.34 4.78
CA GLY A 68 13.09 35.41 5.76
C GLY A 68 13.47 34.06 6.39
N PHE A 69 12.77 32.98 6.06
CA PHE A 69 13.16 31.63 6.47
C PHE A 69 14.09 31.01 5.43
N GLN A 70 15.14 30.34 5.93
CA GLN A 70 16.10 29.62 5.08
C GLN A 70 15.48 28.32 4.51
N GLU A 71 16.05 27.81 3.42
CA GLU A 71 15.79 26.49 2.90
C GLU A 71 16.18 25.38 3.89
N GLY A 72 15.72 24.15 3.67
CA GLY A 72 16.04 22.99 4.50
C GLY A 72 15.24 22.91 5.81
N ARG A 73 14.25 23.78 6.02
CA ARG A 73 13.40 23.74 7.21
C ARG A 73 12.39 22.59 7.11
N SER A 74 12.35 21.74 8.14
CA SER A 74 11.33 20.70 8.26
C SER A 74 9.94 21.33 8.49
N LEU A 75 8.99 20.91 7.66
CA LEU A 75 7.59 21.28 7.78
C LEU A 75 6.83 20.18 8.53
N THR A 76 5.81 20.61 9.26
CA THR A 76 4.82 19.69 9.86
C THR A 76 3.45 20.16 9.43
N LEU A 77 2.69 19.29 8.78
CA LEU A 77 1.30 19.56 8.43
C LEU A 77 0.45 19.59 9.70
N LYS A 78 -0.45 20.55 9.78
CA LYS A 78 -1.34 20.78 10.92
C LYS A 78 -2.79 20.70 10.48
N MET A 79 -3.70 20.60 11.44
CA MET A 79 -5.14 20.56 11.14
C MET A 79 -5.64 21.79 10.37
N ASN A 80 -5.02 22.95 10.56
CA ASN A 80 -5.34 24.15 9.79
C ASN A 80 -5.04 24.00 8.30
N ASP A 81 -3.97 23.28 7.95
CA ASP A 81 -3.62 23.00 6.55
C ASP A 81 -4.68 22.10 5.89
N LEU A 82 -5.25 21.18 6.65
CA LEU A 82 -6.38 20.36 6.21
C LEU A 82 -7.59 21.21 5.79
N TYR A 83 -7.93 22.23 6.63
CA TYR A 83 -9.04 23.13 6.32
C TYR A 83 -8.73 24.00 5.10
N ALA A 84 -7.49 24.47 4.95
CA ALA A 84 -7.06 25.21 3.78
C ALA A 84 -7.20 24.38 2.51
N ILE A 85 -6.68 23.15 2.51
CA ILE A 85 -6.79 22.20 1.38
C ILE A 85 -8.25 21.99 1.00
N ARG A 86 -9.12 21.75 1.98
CA ARG A 86 -10.53 21.50 1.75
C ARG A 86 -11.28 22.70 1.15
N ASN A 87 -10.86 23.92 1.49
CA ASN A 87 -11.52 25.13 1.02
C ASN A 87 -10.97 25.63 -0.32
N GLU A 88 -9.70 25.40 -0.60
CA GLU A 88 -9.03 25.94 -1.79
C GLU A 88 -9.10 24.98 -2.99
N ILE A 89 -9.13 23.67 -2.77
CA ILE A 89 -9.16 22.71 -3.85
C ILE A 89 -10.61 22.41 -4.26
N LYS A 90 -10.95 22.81 -5.49
CA LYS A 90 -12.24 22.50 -6.09
C LYS A 90 -12.29 21.02 -6.50
N ASN A 91 -13.47 20.43 -6.41
CA ASN A 91 -13.73 19.00 -6.76
C ASN A 91 -12.99 17.99 -5.86
N LEU A 92 -12.62 18.40 -4.65
CA LEU A 92 -12.13 17.48 -3.65
C LEU A 92 -13.32 16.79 -2.99
N GLU A 93 -13.41 15.46 -3.12
CA GLU A 93 -14.49 14.69 -2.51
C GLU A 93 -14.33 14.64 -0.99
N PHE A 94 -13.12 14.29 -0.53
CA PHE A 94 -12.73 14.33 0.88
C PHE A 94 -11.22 14.40 1.04
N VAL A 95 -10.78 14.84 2.20
CA VAL A 95 -9.39 14.84 2.63
C VAL A 95 -9.32 14.24 4.03
N VAL A 96 -8.40 13.29 4.22
CA VAL A 96 -8.27 12.53 5.46
C VAL A 96 -6.86 12.74 6.02
N PRO A 97 -6.74 13.30 7.23
CA PRO A 97 -5.44 13.38 7.87
C PRO A 97 -5.06 12.02 8.45
N ARG A 98 -3.78 11.68 8.38
CA ARG A 98 -3.20 10.49 9.01
C ARG A 98 -2.03 10.91 9.90
N HIS A 99 -2.08 10.52 11.16
CA HIS A 99 -0.93 10.64 12.04
C HIS A 99 -0.13 9.34 12.02
N ARG A 100 1.19 9.45 11.92
CA ARG A 100 2.09 8.28 11.91
C ARG A 100 3.06 8.38 13.07
N GLY A 101 3.24 7.29 13.77
CA GLY A 101 4.20 7.16 14.85
C GLY A 101 4.73 5.74 14.97
N GLN A 102 5.59 5.53 15.95
CA GLN A 102 6.02 4.20 16.38
C GLN A 102 5.77 4.07 17.87
N ALA A 103 5.37 2.88 18.31
CA ALA A 103 5.13 2.61 19.71
C ALA A 103 5.45 1.17 20.05
N GLN A 104 5.80 0.96 21.33
CA GLN A 104 5.85 -0.36 21.91
C GLN A 104 4.42 -0.84 22.16
N VAL A 105 4.11 -2.02 21.66
CA VAL A 105 2.83 -2.69 21.87
C VAL A 105 3.05 -3.95 22.67
N ILE A 106 2.24 -4.12 23.70
CA ILE A 106 2.34 -5.24 24.65
C ILE A 106 0.98 -5.94 24.71
N HIS A 107 0.99 -7.25 24.61
CA HIS A 107 -0.14 -8.12 24.91
C HIS A 107 0.32 -9.27 25.81
N ASN A 108 -0.18 -9.32 27.03
CA ASN A 108 0.28 -10.26 28.05
C ASN A 108 1.81 -10.19 28.23
N PHE A 109 2.52 -11.27 27.91
CA PHE A 109 3.98 -11.37 28.03
C PHE A 109 4.71 -11.12 26.70
N LYS A 110 3.98 -10.83 25.61
CA LYS A 110 4.55 -10.58 24.29
C LYS A 110 4.63 -9.08 24.03
N THR A 111 5.72 -8.65 23.45
CA THR A 111 5.97 -7.24 23.15
C THR A 111 6.63 -7.09 21.77
N GLY A 112 6.36 -5.97 21.13
CA GLY A 112 6.99 -5.58 19.86
C GLY A 112 6.93 -4.08 19.62
N ASN A 113 7.79 -3.57 18.76
CA ASN A 113 7.72 -2.19 18.30
C ASN A 113 7.08 -2.15 16.92
N PHE A 114 6.00 -1.40 16.79
CA PHE A 114 5.21 -1.34 15.56
C PHE A 114 4.95 0.09 15.14
N GLY A 115 4.72 0.27 13.82
CA GLY A 115 4.17 1.50 13.29
C GLY A 115 2.73 1.68 13.75
N ILE A 116 2.42 2.84 14.30
CA ILE A 116 1.08 3.19 14.75
C ILE A 116 0.54 4.29 13.84
N PHE A 117 -0.71 4.14 13.45
CA PHE A 117 -1.43 5.11 12.65
C PHE A 117 -2.65 5.61 13.41
N GLY A 118 -2.80 6.92 13.45
CA GLY A 118 -4.03 7.56 13.91
C GLY A 118 -4.83 8.01 12.69
N ASP A 119 -5.91 7.32 12.42
CA ASP A 119 -6.71 7.50 11.21
C ASP A 119 -8.14 7.92 11.53
N TYR A 120 -8.77 8.58 10.58
CA TYR A 120 -10.21 8.84 10.60
C TYR A 120 -10.96 7.74 9.85
N PRO A 121 -12.24 7.50 10.17
CA PRO A 121 -13.05 6.46 9.52
C PRO A 121 -13.13 6.56 8.00
N GLU A 122 -13.05 7.79 7.47
CA GLU A 122 -13.10 8.05 6.03
C GLU A 122 -11.92 7.48 5.25
N LEU A 123 -10.85 7.07 5.95
CA LEU A 123 -9.69 6.46 5.31
C LEU A 123 -10.04 5.16 4.56
N ASP A 124 -11.02 4.40 5.04
CA ASP A 124 -11.50 3.19 4.38
C ASP A 124 -11.98 3.43 2.93
N LYS A 125 -12.37 4.66 2.61
CA LYS A 125 -12.73 5.06 1.24
C LYS A 125 -11.52 5.26 0.32
N VAL A 126 -10.36 5.60 0.90
CA VAL A 126 -9.10 5.80 0.17
C VAL A 126 -8.29 4.53 0.08
N GLU A 127 -8.20 3.83 1.19
CA GLU A 127 -7.40 2.62 1.37
C GLU A 127 -8.29 1.52 1.95
N LYS A 128 -8.94 0.79 1.05
CA LYS A 128 -9.83 -0.29 1.44
C LYS A 128 -9.02 -1.47 1.98
N LYS A 129 -9.34 -1.89 3.19
CA LYS A 129 -8.69 -3.03 3.86
C LYS A 129 -9.71 -4.12 4.15
N ASP A 130 -9.32 -5.36 3.92
CA ASP A 130 -10.15 -6.50 4.31
C ASP A 130 -9.93 -6.83 5.77
N LEU A 131 -11.01 -7.05 6.50
CA LEU A 131 -10.98 -7.47 7.90
C LEU A 131 -11.22 -8.98 8.02
N VAL A 132 -10.40 -9.62 8.83
CA VAL A 132 -10.62 -11.04 9.19
C VAL A 132 -11.58 -11.14 10.38
N TYR A 133 -11.45 -10.24 11.34
CA TYR A 133 -12.26 -10.16 12.55
C TYR A 133 -12.64 -8.72 12.85
N GLY A 134 -13.81 -8.52 13.44
CA GLY A 134 -14.22 -7.24 14.00
C GLY A 134 -14.73 -6.22 12.98
N ARG A 135 -14.44 -4.96 13.21
CA ARG A 135 -14.86 -3.82 12.42
C ARG A 135 -13.78 -2.73 12.38
N PHE A 136 -13.87 -1.85 11.40
CA PHE A 136 -13.07 -0.61 11.41
C PHE A 136 -13.55 0.39 12.44
N ILE A 137 -12.67 1.35 12.75
CA ILE A 137 -12.99 2.53 13.55
C ILE A 137 -14.12 3.31 12.88
N ASN A 138 -15.07 3.77 13.66
CA ASN A 138 -16.22 4.54 13.18
C ASN A 138 -16.32 5.92 13.85
N ASN A 139 -17.26 6.75 13.38
CA ASN A 139 -17.43 8.10 13.87
C ASN A 139 -17.84 8.15 15.37
N ASN A 140 -18.51 7.15 15.88
CA ASN A 140 -18.84 7.09 17.30
C ASN A 140 -17.59 6.85 18.16
N ASP A 141 -16.66 6.03 17.69
CA ASP A 141 -15.39 5.80 18.40
C ASP A 141 -14.60 7.11 18.52
N ILE A 142 -14.58 7.91 17.46
CA ILE A 142 -13.92 9.23 17.46
C ILE A 142 -14.65 10.20 18.40
N LYS A 143 -15.99 10.28 18.30
CA LYS A 143 -16.81 11.20 19.09
C LYS A 143 -16.72 10.92 20.59
N GLU A 144 -16.69 9.67 20.96
CA GLU A 144 -16.63 9.20 22.34
C GLU A 144 -15.18 9.00 22.86
N ASN A 145 -14.17 9.28 22.00
CA ASN A 145 -12.76 9.08 22.30
C ASN A 145 -12.45 7.65 22.79
N LYS A 146 -13.10 6.64 22.21
CA LYS A 146 -12.89 5.24 22.58
C LYS A 146 -11.46 4.81 22.29
N LYS A 147 -10.91 4.03 23.20
CA LYS A 147 -9.58 3.43 23.05
C LYS A 147 -9.73 2.09 22.33
N VAL A 148 -9.97 2.16 21.02
CA VAL A 148 -10.10 1.00 20.15
C VAL A 148 -8.99 1.02 19.10
N CYS A 149 -8.58 -0.15 18.64
CA CYS A 149 -7.56 -0.27 17.59
C CYS A 149 -7.90 -1.40 16.62
N VAL A 150 -7.34 -1.30 15.45
CA VAL A 150 -7.34 -2.36 14.43
C VAL A 150 -5.90 -2.78 14.22
N ILE A 151 -5.60 -4.06 14.34
CA ILE A 151 -4.26 -4.61 14.19
C ILE A 151 -4.12 -5.35 12.86
N GLU A 152 -2.94 -5.26 12.26
CA GLU A 152 -2.61 -6.03 11.07
C GLU A 152 -2.35 -7.50 11.41
N GLU A 153 -2.53 -8.39 10.43
CA GLU A 153 -2.36 -9.83 10.59
C GLU A 153 -0.97 -10.21 11.12
N GLU A 154 0.07 -9.47 10.72
CA GLU A 154 1.44 -9.71 11.19
C GLU A 154 1.58 -9.39 12.68
N ILE A 155 0.96 -8.31 13.15
CA ILE A 155 0.93 -7.94 14.57
C ILE A 155 0.16 -8.99 15.37
N TYR A 156 -0.98 -9.44 14.84
CA TYR A 156 -1.74 -10.53 15.44
C TYR A 156 -0.88 -11.80 15.60
N LYS A 157 -0.17 -12.22 14.55
CA LYS A 157 0.68 -13.42 14.60
C LYS A 157 1.83 -13.32 15.62
N GLN A 158 2.31 -12.10 15.89
CA GLN A 158 3.39 -11.87 16.86
C GLN A 158 2.89 -11.80 18.32
N LEU A 159 1.77 -11.13 18.53
CA LEU A 159 1.27 -10.83 19.89
C LEU A 159 0.28 -11.87 20.41
N PHE A 160 -0.50 -12.51 19.55
CA PHE A 160 -1.51 -13.49 19.94
C PHE A 160 -1.04 -14.92 19.64
N ASP A 161 -1.66 -15.88 20.30
CA ASP A 161 -1.46 -17.28 19.98
C ASP A 161 -2.35 -17.70 18.79
N LYS A 162 -1.89 -18.67 18.03
CA LYS A 162 -2.61 -19.13 16.84
C LYS A 162 -4.03 -19.60 17.17
N GLY A 163 -5.01 -19.02 16.48
CA GLY A 163 -6.43 -19.39 16.62
C GLY A 163 -7.17 -18.69 17.77
N VAL A 164 -6.51 -17.81 18.50
CA VAL A 164 -7.17 -17.00 19.54
C VAL A 164 -7.94 -15.86 18.86
N ASN A 165 -9.21 -15.65 19.24
CA ASN A 165 -9.98 -14.49 18.79
C ASN A 165 -9.46 -13.23 19.50
N PRO A 166 -8.96 -12.22 18.77
CA PRO A 166 -8.43 -11.00 19.36
C PRO A 166 -9.53 -10.01 19.80
N ILE A 167 -10.78 -10.19 19.37
CA ILE A 167 -11.87 -9.25 19.66
C ILE A 167 -12.18 -9.22 21.15
N GLY A 168 -12.27 -8.00 21.71
CA GLY A 168 -12.54 -7.76 23.12
C GLY A 168 -11.32 -7.97 24.01
N GLN A 169 -10.14 -8.25 23.44
CA GLN A 169 -8.90 -8.31 24.21
C GLN A 169 -8.20 -6.96 24.19
N TYR A 170 -7.41 -6.71 25.24
CA TYR A 170 -6.69 -5.45 25.36
C TYR A 170 -5.23 -5.60 24.93
N ILE A 171 -4.74 -4.63 24.20
CA ILE A 171 -3.32 -4.41 23.96
C ILE A 171 -2.90 -3.09 24.59
N LYS A 172 -1.68 -3.03 25.06
CA LYS A 172 -1.12 -1.83 25.69
C LYS A 172 -0.18 -1.14 24.71
N ILE A 173 -0.47 0.11 24.36
CA ILE A 173 0.30 0.94 23.46
C ILE A 173 0.82 2.14 24.26
N ASN A 174 2.15 2.24 24.43
CA ASN A 174 2.76 3.32 25.23
C ASN A 174 2.01 3.57 26.55
N ASP A 175 1.77 2.51 27.32
CA ASP A 175 1.08 2.54 28.62
C ASP A 175 -0.43 2.82 28.62
N ILE A 176 -1.06 2.94 27.47
CA ILE A 176 -2.51 3.09 27.31
C ILE A 176 -3.11 1.77 26.78
N ASN A 177 -4.18 1.30 27.42
CA ASN A 177 -4.89 0.10 26.96
C ASN A 177 -5.87 0.45 25.84
N PHE A 178 -5.83 -0.36 24.78
CA PHE A 178 -6.75 -0.32 23.63
C PHE A 178 -7.41 -1.69 23.48
N GLU A 179 -8.67 -1.68 23.07
CA GLU A 179 -9.48 -2.87 22.75
C GLU A 179 -9.46 -3.14 21.24
#